data_313f2bf3929e9a9f30d128ae441805b5
#
_entry.id   313f2bf3929e9a9f30d128ae441805b5
#
_cell.length_a   1.000
_cell.length_b   1.000
_cell.length_c   1.000
_cell.angle_alpha   90.00
_cell.angle_beta   90.00
_cell.angle_gamma   90.00
#
_symmetry.space_group_name_H-M   'P 1'
#
loop_
_entity.id
_entity.type
_entity.pdbx_description
1 polymer ?
#
loop_
_entity_poly.entity_id
_entity_poly.type
_entity_poly.pdbx_seq_one_letter_code
_entity_poly.pdbx_strand_id
1 'polypeptide(L)'
;MLETIIQEVNAVAWGLPMLILLLGTGIYLTLGLGFMTLRKVPRAVSLLFSGVSGRGEGDIVPFKALMTSLSATIGTGNIAGVATAITLGGPGALFWMWITALFGMATKYAEGVLAVRYREQDDQGLSLIHI
;
A
#
# COMPACT_ATOMS: atom_id res chain seq x y z
N MET A 1 -2.24 35.83 -6.03
CA MET A 1 -1.11 35.27 -6.82
C MET A 1 -0.55 33.99 -6.18
N LEU A 2 -0.10 34.00 -4.93
CA LEU A 2 0.43 32.77 -4.28
C LEU A 2 -0.63 31.69 -4.14
N GLU A 3 -1.84 32.05 -3.70
CA GLU A 3 -2.96 31.11 -3.57
C GLU A 3 -3.37 30.49 -4.91
N THR A 4 -3.35 31.28 -5.98
CA THR A 4 -3.67 30.80 -7.33
C THR A 4 -2.65 29.77 -7.78
N ILE A 5 -1.35 30.03 -7.56
CA ILE A 5 -0.27 29.08 -7.89
C ILE A 5 -0.40 27.81 -7.08
N ILE A 6 -0.69 27.90 -5.77
CA ILE A 6 -0.90 26.74 -4.90
C ILE A 6 -2.08 25.90 -5.40
N GLN A 7 -3.19 26.54 -5.77
CA GLN A 7 -4.37 25.85 -6.30
C GLN A 7 -4.09 25.16 -7.62
N GLU A 8 -3.37 25.80 -8.55
CA GLU A 8 -2.99 25.19 -9.82
C GLU A 8 -2.03 23.99 -9.63
N VAL A 9 -1.01 24.14 -8.78
CA VAL A 9 -0.11 23.04 -8.44
C VAL A 9 -0.86 21.88 -7.80
N ASN A 10 -1.78 22.17 -6.87
CA ASN A 10 -2.61 21.17 -6.22
C ASN A 10 -3.54 20.46 -7.21
N ALA A 11 -4.14 21.19 -8.13
CA ALA A 11 -5.03 20.63 -9.16
C ALA A 11 -4.28 19.70 -10.12
N VAL A 12 -3.01 20.01 -10.46
CA VAL A 12 -2.16 19.15 -11.27
C VAL A 12 -1.66 17.95 -10.47
N ALA A 13 -1.17 18.19 -9.25
CA ALA A 13 -0.60 17.13 -8.39
C ALA A 13 -1.63 16.08 -7.99
N TRP A 14 -2.88 16.48 -7.70
CA TRP A 14 -3.97 15.57 -7.30
C TRP A 14 -5.01 15.35 -8.41
N GLY A 15 -4.73 15.85 -9.61
CA GLY A 15 -5.61 15.73 -10.76
C GLY A 15 -5.41 14.44 -11.56
N LEU A 16 -5.92 14.47 -12.77
CA LEU A 16 -5.88 13.35 -13.72
C LEU A 16 -4.48 12.76 -13.95
N PRO A 17 -3.39 13.56 -14.05
CA PRO A 17 -2.04 13.01 -14.25
C PRO A 17 -1.61 12.07 -13.12
N MET A 18 -1.81 12.47 -11.86
CA MET A 18 -1.47 11.61 -10.71
C MET A 18 -2.30 10.34 -10.69
N LEU A 19 -3.61 10.43 -10.98
CA LEU A 19 -4.48 9.27 -11.05
C LEU A 19 -4.03 8.27 -12.13
N ILE A 20 -3.66 8.78 -13.31
CA ILE A 20 -3.13 7.94 -14.39
C ILE A 20 -1.82 7.27 -13.99
N LEU A 21 -0.91 7.99 -13.33
CA LEU A 21 0.35 7.43 -12.86
C LEU A 21 0.13 6.36 -11.78
N LEU A 22 -0.72 6.62 -10.79
CA LEU A 22 -0.99 5.66 -9.71
C LEU A 22 -1.69 4.40 -10.23
N LEU A 23 -2.76 4.56 -11.00
CA LEU A 23 -3.48 3.43 -11.59
C LEU A 23 -2.62 2.70 -12.62
N GLY A 24 -1.92 3.44 -13.48
CA GLY A 24 -1.03 2.88 -14.50
C GLY A 24 0.10 2.06 -13.88
N THR A 25 0.73 2.55 -12.84
CA THR A 25 1.75 1.79 -12.10
C THR A 25 1.15 0.54 -11.46
N GLY A 26 -0.01 0.64 -10.83
CA GLY A 26 -0.71 -0.49 -10.23
C GLY A 26 -1.09 -1.56 -11.27
N ILE A 27 -1.61 -1.14 -12.42
CA ILE A 27 -1.94 -2.03 -13.54
C ILE A 27 -0.66 -2.69 -14.10
N TYR A 28 0.37 -1.90 -14.37
CA TYR A 28 1.64 -2.37 -14.88
C TYR A 28 2.26 -3.44 -13.96
N LEU A 29 2.31 -3.18 -12.65
CA LEU A 29 2.81 -4.14 -11.68
C LEU A 29 1.90 -5.38 -11.57
N THR A 30 0.59 -5.23 -11.62
CA THR A 30 -0.34 -6.36 -11.57
C THR A 30 -0.14 -7.29 -12.76
N LEU A 31 -0.01 -6.74 -13.97
CA LEU A 31 0.25 -7.50 -15.19
C LEU A 31 1.66 -8.10 -15.17
N GLY A 32 2.67 -7.31 -14.83
CA GLY A 32 4.07 -7.75 -14.75
C GLY A 32 4.30 -8.87 -13.75
N LEU A 33 3.57 -8.88 -12.63
CA LEU A 33 3.58 -9.94 -11.62
C LEU A 33 2.63 -11.11 -11.96
N GLY A 34 1.97 -11.11 -13.12
CA GLY A 34 1.07 -12.18 -13.55
C GLY A 34 -0.08 -12.44 -12.58
N PHE A 35 -0.69 -11.38 -12.02
CA PHE A 35 -1.75 -11.46 -11.01
C PHE A 35 -1.34 -12.24 -9.75
N MET A 36 -0.03 -12.36 -9.49
CA MET A 36 0.49 -13.14 -8.37
C MET A 36 -0.08 -12.67 -7.02
N THR A 37 -0.26 -11.36 -6.87
CA THR A 37 -0.81 -10.75 -5.66
C THR A 37 -2.19 -11.32 -5.33
N LEU A 38 -3.10 -11.39 -6.32
CA LEU A 38 -4.44 -11.93 -6.13
C LEU A 38 -4.43 -13.45 -5.93
N ARG A 39 -3.61 -14.16 -6.68
CA ARG A 39 -3.53 -15.63 -6.63
C ARG A 39 -2.96 -16.14 -5.29
N LYS A 40 -2.11 -15.36 -4.64
CA LYS A 40 -1.45 -15.77 -3.40
C LYS A 40 -2.10 -15.20 -2.12
N VAL A 41 -3.17 -14.42 -2.23
CA VAL A 41 -3.92 -13.93 -1.07
C VAL A 41 -4.33 -15.05 -0.11
N PRO A 42 -4.93 -16.17 -0.55
CA PRO A 42 -5.32 -17.23 0.37
C PRO A 42 -4.13 -17.82 1.15
N ARG A 43 -3.00 -17.98 0.48
CA ARG A 43 -1.77 -18.47 1.10
C ARG A 43 -1.19 -17.44 2.09
N ALA A 44 -1.21 -16.16 1.76
CA ALA A 44 -0.76 -15.09 2.64
C ALA A 44 -1.61 -15.02 3.92
N VAL A 45 -2.92 -15.15 3.79
CA VAL A 45 -3.85 -15.20 4.93
C VAL A 45 -3.56 -16.44 5.80
N SER A 46 -3.37 -17.61 5.19
CA SER A 46 -3.00 -18.84 5.93
C SER A 46 -1.68 -18.66 6.69
N LEU A 47 -0.66 -18.06 6.07
CA LEU A 47 0.63 -17.80 6.71
C LEU A 47 0.53 -16.81 7.87
N LEU A 48 -0.36 -15.82 7.79
CA LEU A 48 -0.62 -14.89 8.89
C LEU A 48 -1.15 -15.61 10.13
N PHE A 49 -2.12 -16.50 9.95
CA PHE A 49 -2.71 -17.24 11.07
C PHE A 49 -1.79 -18.35 11.61
N SER A 50 -1.00 -19.00 10.77
CA SER A 50 0.01 -19.97 11.19
C SER A 50 1.23 -19.31 11.83
N GLY A 51 1.58 -18.11 11.41
CA GLY A 51 2.72 -17.33 11.92
C GLY A 51 2.53 -16.74 13.31
N VAL A 52 1.34 -16.81 13.91
CA VAL A 52 1.10 -16.38 15.30
C VAL A 52 1.93 -17.21 16.28
N SER A 53 2.29 -18.44 15.94
CA SER A 53 3.08 -19.37 16.77
C SER A 53 4.46 -19.70 16.19
N GLY A 54 4.85 -19.07 15.06
CA GLY A 54 6.03 -19.46 14.29
C GLY A 54 7.33 -18.88 14.85
N ARG A 55 8.29 -19.75 15.11
CA ARG A 55 9.71 -19.44 15.21
C ARG A 55 10.25 -19.26 13.77
N GLY A 56 10.18 -18.04 13.23
CA GLY A 56 10.85 -17.69 11.99
C GLY A 56 12.25 -17.12 12.28
N GLU A 57 13.15 -17.17 11.31
CA GLU A 57 14.50 -16.57 11.39
C GLU A 57 14.50 -15.02 11.37
N GLY A 58 13.35 -14.38 11.53
CA GLY A 58 13.20 -12.93 11.54
C GLY A 58 13.00 -12.37 12.95
N ASP A 59 13.43 -11.12 13.15
CA ASP A 59 13.35 -10.41 14.44
C ASP A 59 11.90 -10.17 14.90
N ILE A 60 10.93 -10.20 13.98
CA ILE A 60 9.53 -9.85 14.25
C ILE A 60 8.60 -10.93 13.68
N VAL A 61 7.67 -11.38 14.50
CA VAL A 61 6.61 -12.32 14.08
C VAL A 61 5.75 -11.67 12.98
N PRO A 62 5.38 -12.41 11.91
CA PRO A 62 4.61 -11.88 10.76
C PRO A 62 3.34 -11.10 11.14
N PHE A 63 2.62 -11.55 12.16
CA PHE A 63 1.44 -10.85 12.66
C PHE A 63 1.78 -9.46 13.25
N LYS A 64 2.87 -9.35 14.02
CA LYS A 64 3.32 -8.06 14.56
C LYS A 64 3.77 -7.12 13.44
N ALA A 65 4.48 -7.64 12.44
CA ALA A 65 4.89 -6.85 11.26
C ALA A 65 3.67 -6.30 10.50
N LEU A 66 2.63 -7.12 10.32
CA LEU A 66 1.38 -6.67 9.71
C LEU A 66 0.71 -5.56 10.55
N MET A 67 0.60 -5.75 11.86
CA MET A 67 -0.04 -4.75 12.74
C MET A 67 0.73 -3.42 12.72
N THR A 68 2.06 -3.47 12.72
CA THR A 68 2.90 -2.27 12.61
C THR A 68 2.68 -1.57 11.26
N SER A 69 2.68 -2.32 10.18
CA SER A 69 2.43 -1.78 8.84
C SER A 69 1.03 -1.16 8.70
N LEU A 70 0.00 -1.82 9.23
CA LEU A 70 -1.36 -1.26 9.25
C LEU A 70 -1.43 0.02 10.08
N SER A 71 -0.81 0.03 11.27
CA SER A 71 -0.78 1.22 12.14
C SER A 71 -0.11 2.40 11.47
N ALA A 72 0.96 2.18 10.71
CA ALA A 72 1.63 3.23 9.95
C ALA A 72 0.84 3.69 8.71
N THR A 73 0.00 2.83 8.14
CA THR A 73 -0.74 3.12 6.90
C THR A 73 -2.12 3.76 7.17
N ILE A 74 -2.75 3.43 8.30
CA ILE A 74 -4.06 3.96 8.65
C ILE A 74 -3.90 5.41 9.11
N GLY A 75 -4.45 6.34 8.33
CA GLY A 75 -4.42 7.78 8.60
C GLY A 75 -5.79 8.43 8.39
N THR A 76 -5.82 9.75 8.47
CA THR A 76 -7.04 10.54 8.27
C THR A 76 -7.69 10.32 6.91
N GLY A 77 -6.89 10.02 5.87
CA GLY A 77 -7.38 9.70 4.53
C GLY A 77 -8.27 8.45 4.50
N ASN A 78 -7.98 7.44 5.31
CA ASN A 78 -8.75 6.20 5.37
C ASN A 78 -10.07 6.36 6.13
N ILE A 79 -10.23 7.41 6.92
CA ILE A 79 -11.45 7.69 7.69
C ILE A 79 -12.21 8.84 7.05
N ALA A 80 -11.66 10.05 7.10
CA ALA A 80 -12.32 11.25 6.58
C ALA A 80 -12.38 11.24 5.04
N GLY A 81 -11.32 10.81 4.37
CA GLY A 81 -11.28 10.70 2.91
C GLY A 81 -12.31 9.72 2.36
N VAL A 82 -12.46 8.56 2.99
CA VAL A 82 -13.49 7.57 2.61
C VAL A 82 -14.90 8.13 2.85
N ALA A 83 -15.15 8.74 4.01
CA ALA A 83 -16.43 9.35 4.31
C ALA A 83 -16.79 10.45 3.27
N THR A 84 -15.83 11.31 2.94
CA THR A 84 -16.01 12.35 1.92
C THR A 84 -16.28 11.74 0.54
N ALA A 85 -15.54 10.71 0.15
CA ALA A 85 -15.74 10.04 -1.13
C ALA A 85 -17.14 9.42 -1.25
N ILE A 86 -17.65 8.79 -0.18
CA ILE A 86 -19.00 8.23 -0.16
C ILE A 86 -20.05 9.33 -0.20
N THR A 87 -19.83 10.43 0.53
CA THR A 87 -20.77 11.56 0.55
C THR A 87 -20.91 12.22 -0.83
N LEU A 88 -19.81 12.36 -1.58
CA LEU A 88 -19.79 12.98 -2.89
C LEU A 88 -20.17 12.02 -4.02
N GLY A 89 -19.68 10.79 -3.97
CA GLY A 89 -19.81 9.80 -5.05
C GLY A 89 -20.86 8.71 -4.78
N GLY A 90 -21.53 8.74 -3.63
CA GLY A 90 -22.52 7.73 -3.26
C GLY A 90 -21.95 6.31 -3.17
N PRO A 91 -22.81 5.27 -3.26
CA PRO A 91 -22.38 3.87 -3.21
C PRO A 91 -21.39 3.46 -4.30
N GLY A 92 -21.41 4.15 -5.45
CA GLY A 92 -20.47 3.93 -6.55
C GLY A 92 -19.03 4.20 -6.18
N ALA A 93 -18.77 5.12 -5.24
CA ALA A 93 -17.43 5.40 -4.75
C ALA A 93 -16.80 4.17 -4.10
N LEU A 94 -17.54 3.40 -3.31
CA LEU A 94 -17.06 2.15 -2.69
C LEU A 94 -16.62 1.12 -3.72
N PHE A 95 -17.41 0.96 -4.79
CA PHE A 95 -17.06 0.06 -5.88
C PHE A 95 -15.72 0.44 -6.52
N TRP A 96 -15.53 1.70 -6.86
CA TRP A 96 -14.28 2.18 -7.45
C TRP A 96 -13.09 2.11 -6.48
N MET A 97 -13.31 2.34 -5.20
CA MET A 97 -12.30 2.17 -4.16
C MET A 97 -11.82 0.71 -4.09
N TRP A 98 -12.72 -0.27 -4.17
CA TRP A 98 -12.35 -1.69 -4.20
C TRP A 98 -11.54 -2.04 -5.47
N ILE A 99 -11.97 -1.56 -6.63
CA ILE A 99 -11.21 -1.77 -7.88
C ILE A 99 -9.80 -1.18 -7.76
N THR A 100 -9.68 0.04 -7.26
CA THR A 100 -8.38 0.69 -7.05
C THR A 100 -7.51 -0.08 -6.05
N ALA A 101 -8.11 -0.61 -4.97
CA ALA A 101 -7.40 -1.40 -3.97
C ALA A 101 -6.79 -2.67 -4.57
N LEU A 102 -7.46 -3.33 -5.53
CA LEU A 102 -6.90 -4.51 -6.21
C LEU A 102 -5.58 -4.19 -6.92
N PHE A 103 -5.49 -3.05 -7.59
CA PHE A 103 -4.25 -2.61 -8.24
C PHE A 103 -3.23 -2.09 -7.21
N GLY A 104 -3.69 -1.43 -6.15
CA GLY A 104 -2.84 -0.95 -5.05
C GLY A 104 -2.12 -2.08 -4.29
N MET A 105 -2.71 -3.27 -4.22
CA MET A 105 -2.06 -4.44 -3.61
C MET A 105 -0.75 -4.81 -4.32
N ALA A 106 -0.67 -4.69 -5.64
CA ALA A 106 0.54 -5.00 -6.40
C ALA A 106 1.67 -4.02 -6.08
N THR A 107 1.34 -2.74 -5.92
CA THR A 107 2.30 -1.70 -5.53
C THR A 107 2.84 -1.97 -4.12
N LYS A 108 1.98 -2.26 -3.17
CA LYS A 108 2.39 -2.60 -1.79
C LYS A 108 3.21 -3.88 -1.71
N TYR A 109 2.90 -4.87 -2.54
CA TYR A 109 3.72 -6.07 -2.64
C TYR A 109 5.13 -5.75 -3.18
N ALA A 110 5.23 -4.93 -4.23
CA ALA A 110 6.51 -4.51 -4.79
C ALA A 110 7.35 -3.73 -3.76
N GLU A 111 6.75 -2.78 -3.04
CA GLU A 111 7.41 -2.07 -1.93
C GLU A 111 7.96 -3.04 -0.87
N GLY A 112 7.14 -3.98 -0.42
CA GLY A 112 7.56 -4.98 0.57
C GLY A 112 8.70 -5.87 0.09
N VAL A 113 8.66 -6.31 -1.16
CA VAL A 113 9.74 -7.12 -1.76
C VAL A 113 11.04 -6.32 -1.85
N LEU A 114 10.96 -5.07 -2.29
CA LEU A 114 12.13 -4.19 -2.37
C LEU A 114 12.73 -3.92 -0.99
N ALA A 115 11.90 -3.62 0.01
CA ALA A 115 12.33 -3.39 1.37
C ALA A 115 13.08 -4.60 1.96
N VAL A 116 12.59 -5.81 1.70
CA VAL A 116 13.25 -7.04 2.18
C VAL A 116 14.53 -7.34 1.38
N ARG A 117 14.49 -7.16 0.06
CA ARG A 117 15.62 -7.48 -0.83
C ARG A 117 16.82 -6.56 -0.64
N TYR A 118 16.58 -5.29 -0.38
CA TYR A 118 17.60 -4.26 -0.19
C TYR A 118 17.81 -3.88 1.27
N ARG A 119 17.40 -4.79 2.17
CA ARG A 119 17.63 -4.64 3.60
C ARG A 119 19.13 -4.67 3.88
N GLU A 120 19.65 -3.61 4.44
CA GLU A 120 21.00 -3.56 4.98
C GLU A 120 20.95 -3.74 6.51
N GLN A 121 21.93 -4.43 7.06
CA GLN A 121 22.11 -4.59 8.50
C GLN A 121 23.37 -3.83 8.91
N ASP A 122 23.29 -3.14 10.02
CA ASP A 122 24.46 -2.49 10.60
C ASP A 122 25.32 -3.53 11.35
N ASP A 123 26.53 -3.12 11.78
CA ASP A 123 27.47 -3.97 12.53
C ASP A 123 26.90 -4.49 13.87
N GLN A 124 25.77 -3.93 14.35
CA GLN A 124 25.06 -4.35 15.55
C GLN A 124 23.88 -5.30 15.24
N GLY A 125 23.70 -5.68 13.97
CA GLY A 125 22.61 -6.55 13.52
C GLY A 125 21.25 -5.86 13.44
N LEU A 126 21.18 -4.54 13.61
CA LEU A 126 19.97 -3.76 13.44
C LEU A 126 19.71 -3.52 11.94
N SER A 127 18.47 -3.74 11.52
CA SER A 127 18.07 -3.47 10.15
C SER A 127 17.95 -1.97 9.93
N LEU A 128 18.85 -1.43 9.12
CA LEU A 128 18.73 -0.07 8.61
C LEU A 128 17.80 -0.10 7.40
N ILE A 129 16.57 0.34 7.57
CA ILE A 129 15.73 0.73 6.44
C ILE A 129 16.06 2.20 6.21
N HIS A 130 16.89 2.46 5.21
CA HIS A 130 17.08 3.82 4.73
C HIS A 130 15.80 4.24 4.04
N ILE A 131 15.04 5.10 4.70
CA ILE A 131 13.94 5.86 4.11
C ILE A 131 14.54 7.15 3.55
#